data_2206812362854ca988f76cb5f25c7cda
#
_entry.id   2206812362854ca988f76cb5f25c7cda
#
_cell.length_a   1.000
_cell.length_b   1.000
_cell.length_c   1.000
_cell.angle_alpha   90.00
_cell.angle_beta   90.00
_cell.angle_gamma   90.00
#
_symmetry.space_group_name_H-M   'P 1'
#
loop_
_entity.id
_entity.type
_entity.pdbx_description
1 polymer ?
#
loop_
_entity_poly.entity_id
_entity_poly.type
_entity_poly.pdbx_seq_one_letter_code
_entity_poly.pdbx_strand_id
1 'polypeptide(L)'
;MLNNIIERDDFDYRNYVVVSGVAKVSRESIVYNTSEYFGVSFVIDRQTHCVVESDFNALTEMHNEYLRKIVKGFCMDEPIDPLLQEIKSHVYIGISGAILQAIRNLAEKYKSLSL
;
A
#
# COMPACT_ATOMS: atom_id res chain seq x y z
N MET A 1 -9.26 0.25 15.05
CA MET A 1 -9.29 0.54 14.73
C MET A 1 -9.80 1.03 14.16
N LEU A 2 -10.28 1.29 13.88
CA LEU A 2 -10.44 1.57 13.34
C LEU A 2 -11.23 2.38 12.78
N ASN A 3 -11.34 3.18 12.45
CA ASN A 3 -12.01 4.26 11.77
C ASN A 3 -11.65 4.39 10.33
N ASN A 4 -11.52 3.31 9.62
CA ASN A 4 -11.28 3.43 8.20
C ASN A 4 -12.62 3.67 7.50
N ILE A 5 -12.52 4.16 6.26
CA ILE A 5 -13.69 4.58 5.51
C ILE A 5 -14.64 3.42 5.25
N ILE A 6 -14.13 2.20 5.18
CA ILE A 6 -14.92 1.02 4.84
C ILE A 6 -15.95 0.72 5.93
N GLU A 7 -15.64 1.05 7.18
CA GLU A 7 -16.52 0.75 8.31
C GLU A 7 -17.66 1.75 8.45
N ARG A 8 -17.65 2.82 7.68
CA ARG A 8 -18.69 3.85 7.80
C ARG A 8 -19.98 3.37 7.15
N ASP A 9 -21.11 3.77 7.77
CA ASP A 9 -22.42 3.36 7.27
C ASP A 9 -22.69 3.88 5.87
N ASP A 10 -22.12 5.04 5.52
CA ASP A 10 -22.34 5.65 4.22
C ASP A 10 -21.36 5.15 3.15
N PHE A 11 -20.52 4.19 3.47
CA PHE A 11 -19.57 3.66 2.50
C PHE A 11 -20.29 2.91 1.40
N ASP A 12 -20.04 3.28 0.14
CA ASP A 12 -20.59 2.58 -1.03
C ASP A 12 -19.42 2.01 -1.82
N TYR A 13 -19.26 0.69 -1.76
CA TYR A 13 -18.11 0.01 -2.37
C TYR A 13 -18.03 0.27 -3.88
N ARG A 14 -19.13 0.63 -4.51
CA ARG A 14 -19.15 0.84 -5.96
C ARG A 14 -18.36 2.07 -6.38
N ASN A 15 -18.07 2.96 -5.45
CA ASN A 15 -17.28 4.16 -5.73
C ASN A 15 -15.77 3.92 -5.60
N TYR A 16 -15.38 2.71 -5.25
CA TYR A 16 -13.98 2.40 -4.93
C TYR A 16 -13.54 1.10 -5.58
N VAL A 17 -12.23 0.93 -5.69
CA VAL A 17 -11.64 -0.34 -6.08
C VAL A 17 -10.55 -0.70 -5.07
N VAL A 18 -10.31 -1.99 -4.91
CA VAL A 18 -9.21 -2.48 -4.08
C VAL A 18 -8.19 -3.12 -5.01
N VAL A 19 -6.95 -2.65 -4.92
CA VAL A 19 -5.87 -3.16 -5.75
C VAL A 19 -4.74 -3.58 -4.82
N SER A 20 -4.14 -4.71 -5.11
CA SER A 20 -3.07 -5.26 -4.28
C SER A 20 -1.80 -5.43 -5.09
N GLY A 21 -0.67 -5.39 -4.37
CA GLY A 21 0.62 -5.73 -4.92
C GLY A 21 1.34 -6.63 -3.95
N VAL A 22 2.16 -7.54 -4.49
CA VAL A 22 2.89 -8.52 -3.70
C VAL A 22 4.33 -8.52 -4.16
N ALA A 23 5.26 -8.68 -3.22
CA ALA A 23 6.67 -8.78 -3.54
C ALA A 23 7.32 -9.83 -2.65
N LYS A 24 8.35 -10.46 -3.17
CA LYS A 24 9.08 -11.47 -2.43
C LYS A 24 10.00 -10.80 -1.41
N VAL A 25 10.04 -11.35 -0.20
CA VAL A 25 10.91 -10.84 0.86
C VAL A 25 12.30 -11.44 0.67
N SER A 26 13.32 -10.60 0.83
CA SER A 26 14.70 -11.04 0.71
C SER A 26 15.04 -12.08 1.78
N ARG A 27 15.87 -13.04 1.42
CA ARG A 27 16.30 -14.07 2.37
C ARG A 27 17.10 -13.50 3.52
N GLU A 28 17.74 -12.36 3.34
CA GLU A 28 18.46 -11.70 4.41
C GLU A 28 17.56 -10.95 5.37
N SER A 29 16.29 -10.80 5.03
CA SER A 29 15.36 -10.11 5.90
C SER A 29 14.97 -11.01 7.07
N ILE A 30 14.85 -10.41 8.24
CA ILE A 30 14.46 -11.15 9.44
C ILE A 30 13.06 -11.76 9.28
N VAL A 31 12.20 -11.13 8.52
CA VAL A 31 10.83 -11.63 8.35
C VAL A 31 10.74 -12.77 7.33
N TYR A 32 11.82 -13.09 6.64
CA TYR A 32 11.78 -14.16 5.66
C TYR A 32 11.35 -15.49 6.30
N ASN A 33 11.75 -15.74 7.53
CA ASN A 33 11.44 -16.98 8.21
C ASN A 33 9.98 -17.09 8.60
N THR A 34 9.25 -15.97 8.61
CA THR A 34 7.85 -15.96 8.98
C THR A 34 6.93 -15.74 7.78
N SER A 35 7.47 -15.13 6.70
CA SER A 35 6.68 -14.86 5.51
C SER A 35 7.62 -14.64 4.34
N GLU A 36 7.35 -15.36 3.24
CA GLU A 36 8.14 -15.20 2.03
C GLU A 36 7.69 -14.03 1.18
N TYR A 37 6.51 -13.50 1.42
CA TYR A 37 5.93 -12.45 0.60
C TYR A 37 5.41 -11.33 1.45
N PHE A 38 5.54 -10.14 0.93
CA PHE A 38 4.95 -8.95 1.53
C PHE A 38 3.82 -8.48 0.62
N GLY A 39 2.68 -8.14 1.21
CA GLY A 39 1.53 -7.69 0.45
C GLY A 39 1.07 -6.32 0.90
N VAL A 40 0.52 -5.56 -0.04
CA VAL A 40 -0.06 -4.26 0.23
C VAL A 40 -1.35 -4.15 -0.57
N SER A 41 -2.35 -3.49 0.02
CA SER A 41 -3.63 -3.26 -0.65
C SER A 41 -4.01 -1.79 -0.47
N PHE A 42 -4.49 -1.18 -1.56
CA PHE A 42 -4.99 0.19 -1.53
C PHE A 42 -6.46 0.18 -1.87
N VAL A 43 -7.24 0.97 -1.14
CA VAL A 43 -8.61 1.30 -1.51
C VAL A 43 -8.55 2.64 -2.21
N ILE A 44 -8.99 2.69 -3.46
CA ILE A 44 -8.80 3.85 -4.32
C ILE A 44 -10.15 4.36 -4.78
N ASP A 45 -10.37 5.66 -4.65
CA ASP A 45 -11.59 6.32 -5.13
C ASP A 45 -11.57 6.32 -6.66
N ARG A 46 -12.64 5.80 -7.27
CA ARG A 46 -12.70 5.65 -8.72
C ARG A 46 -12.76 6.99 -9.45
N GLN A 47 -13.23 8.03 -8.77
CA GLN A 47 -13.40 9.34 -9.38
C GLN A 47 -12.11 10.14 -9.33
N THR A 48 -11.44 10.14 -8.19
CA THR A 48 -10.24 10.96 -7.98
C THR A 48 -8.97 10.18 -8.23
N HIS A 49 -9.03 8.84 -8.24
CA HIS A 49 -7.89 7.94 -8.34
C HIS A 49 -6.97 8.03 -7.12
N CYS A 50 -7.46 8.59 -6.03
CA CYS A 50 -6.63 8.78 -4.84
C CYS A 50 -6.89 7.71 -3.80
N VAL A 51 -5.84 7.35 -3.08
CA VAL A 51 -5.90 6.32 -2.05
C VAL A 51 -6.63 6.86 -0.84
N VAL A 52 -7.71 6.21 -0.44
CA VAL A 52 -8.46 6.59 0.75
C VAL A 52 -8.14 5.70 1.93
N GLU A 53 -7.66 4.50 1.68
CA GLU A 53 -7.28 3.57 2.74
C GLU A 53 -6.24 2.62 2.20
N SER A 54 -5.39 2.10 3.10
CA SER A 54 -4.38 1.12 2.68
C SER A 54 -4.14 0.16 3.83
N ASP A 55 -3.58 -1.00 3.48
CA ASP A 55 -3.24 -1.99 4.47
C ASP A 55 -1.94 -2.66 4.03
N PHE A 56 -1.04 -2.85 4.99
CA PHE A 56 0.27 -3.40 4.74
C PHE A 56 0.48 -4.63 5.60
N ASN A 57 1.09 -5.66 5.03
CA ASN A 57 1.44 -6.86 5.77
C ASN A 57 2.81 -6.66 6.43
N ALA A 58 2.89 -5.68 7.30
CA ALA A 58 4.14 -5.35 7.98
C ALA A 58 4.25 -6.08 9.31
N LEU A 59 5.46 -6.11 9.85
CA LEU A 59 5.77 -6.90 11.03
C LEU A 59 5.02 -6.42 12.27
N THR A 60 4.84 -5.10 12.43
CA THR A 60 4.16 -4.57 13.61
C THR A 60 3.05 -3.63 13.19
N GLU A 61 2.10 -3.44 14.09
CA GLU A 61 1.00 -2.52 13.84
C GLU A 61 1.50 -1.09 13.69
N MET A 62 2.53 -0.72 14.44
CA MET A 62 3.09 0.62 14.33
C MET A 62 3.64 0.87 12.93
N HIS A 63 4.31 -0.12 12.34
CA HIS A 63 4.80 0.00 10.98
C HIS A 63 3.64 0.16 9.99
N ASN A 64 2.57 -0.60 10.18
CA ASN A 64 1.39 -0.47 9.35
C ASN A 64 0.80 0.92 9.41
N GLU A 65 0.65 1.44 10.63
CA GLU A 65 0.06 2.77 10.80
C GLU A 65 0.90 3.86 10.16
N TYR A 66 2.22 3.75 10.33
CA TYR A 66 3.13 4.74 9.76
C TYR A 66 3.03 4.74 8.24
N LEU A 67 3.05 3.55 7.64
CA LEU A 67 2.97 3.42 6.19
C LEU A 67 1.63 3.93 5.67
N ARG A 68 0.55 3.63 6.38
CA ARG A 68 -0.76 4.12 5.97
C ARG A 68 -0.82 5.64 5.94
N LYS A 69 -0.15 6.30 6.89
CA LYS A 69 -0.14 7.75 6.92
C LYS A 69 0.63 8.35 5.75
N ILE A 70 1.72 7.71 5.34
CA ILE A 70 2.49 8.19 4.21
C ILE A 70 1.67 8.09 2.92
N VAL A 71 0.95 6.98 2.77
CA VAL A 71 0.28 6.66 1.50
C VAL A 71 -1.07 7.37 1.35
N LYS A 72 -1.72 7.66 2.46
CA LYS A 72 -3.08 8.22 2.41
C LYS A 72 -3.11 9.52 1.61
N GLY A 73 -4.02 9.58 0.67
CA GLY A 73 -4.18 10.76 -0.16
C GLY A 73 -3.35 10.79 -1.42
N PHE A 74 -2.43 9.82 -1.58
CA PHE A 74 -1.67 9.76 -2.81
C PHE A 74 -2.59 9.39 -3.97
N CYS A 75 -2.44 10.08 -5.10
CA CYS A 75 -3.32 9.86 -6.25
C CYS A 75 -2.59 9.04 -7.30
N MET A 76 -3.22 7.94 -7.71
CA MET A 76 -2.59 6.92 -8.55
C MET A 76 -2.43 7.36 -10.00
N ASP A 77 -3.03 8.47 -10.41
CA ASP A 77 -2.80 9.03 -11.74
C ASP A 77 -1.52 9.87 -11.79
N GLU A 78 -0.84 10.02 -10.66
CA GLU A 78 0.47 10.65 -10.59
C GLU A 78 1.56 9.60 -10.71
N PRO A 79 2.79 9.99 -11.07
CA PRO A 79 3.90 9.03 -11.06
C PRO A 79 4.11 8.45 -9.67
N ILE A 80 4.42 7.16 -9.61
CA ILE A 80 4.57 6.50 -8.31
C ILE A 80 5.89 6.86 -7.62
N ASP A 81 6.88 7.35 -8.37
CA ASP A 81 8.22 7.54 -7.85
C ASP A 81 8.30 8.47 -6.64
N PRO A 82 7.58 9.61 -6.60
CA PRO A 82 7.63 10.44 -5.39
C PRO A 82 7.14 9.73 -4.14
N LEU A 83 6.13 8.88 -4.26
CA LEU A 83 5.64 8.11 -3.11
C LEU A 83 6.70 7.12 -2.65
N LEU A 84 7.33 6.43 -3.59
CA LEU A 84 8.38 5.47 -3.25
C LEU A 84 9.56 6.17 -2.59
N GLN A 85 9.90 7.35 -3.07
CA GLN A 85 11.00 8.13 -2.50
C GLN A 85 10.66 8.58 -1.07
N GLU A 86 9.42 8.96 -0.83
CA GLU A 86 8.98 9.36 0.49
C GLU A 86 9.11 8.20 1.48
N ILE A 87 8.68 7.02 1.06
CA ILE A 87 8.81 5.84 1.92
C ILE A 87 10.28 5.52 2.15
N LYS A 88 11.08 5.56 1.09
CA LYS A 88 12.49 5.24 1.19
C LYS A 88 13.22 6.18 2.15
N SER A 89 12.77 7.43 2.22
CA SER A 89 13.42 8.44 3.06
C SER A 89 13.03 8.35 4.53
N HIS A 90 11.93 7.66 4.85
CA HIS A 90 11.39 7.68 6.20
C HIS A 90 11.21 6.31 6.83
N VAL A 91 11.35 5.23 6.05
CA VAL A 91 11.08 3.88 6.55
C VAL A 91 12.33 3.02 6.37
N TYR A 92 12.95 2.67 7.48
CA TYR A 92 14.21 1.92 7.50
C TYR A 92 14.01 0.63 8.29
N ILE A 93 13.33 -0.33 7.68
CA ILE A 93 13.07 -1.62 8.31
C ILE A 93 13.48 -2.73 7.34
N GLY A 94 13.59 -3.95 7.87
CA GLY A 94 14.16 -5.05 7.12
C GLY A 94 13.45 -5.38 5.81
N ILE A 95 12.15 -5.08 5.73
CA ILE A 95 11.37 -5.40 4.53
C ILE A 95 11.17 -4.19 3.62
N SER A 96 11.96 -3.11 3.81
CA SER A 96 11.77 -1.89 3.02
C SER A 96 11.82 -2.15 1.52
N GLY A 97 12.75 -3.00 1.08
CA GLY A 97 12.83 -3.31 -0.35
C GLY A 97 11.58 -3.98 -0.87
N ALA A 98 11.02 -4.91 -0.09
CA ALA A 98 9.79 -5.59 -0.49
C ALA A 98 8.61 -4.63 -0.50
N ILE A 99 8.57 -3.70 0.45
CA ILE A 99 7.51 -2.70 0.49
C ILE A 99 7.50 -1.87 -0.80
N LEU A 100 8.68 -1.37 -1.18
CA LEU A 100 8.78 -0.54 -2.38
C LEU A 100 8.39 -1.32 -3.63
N GLN A 101 8.84 -2.58 -3.72
CA GLN A 101 8.54 -3.39 -4.87
C GLN A 101 7.05 -3.75 -4.94
N ALA A 102 6.44 -4.05 -3.79
CA ALA A 102 5.01 -4.37 -3.75
C ALA A 102 4.16 -3.19 -4.21
N ILE A 103 4.53 -1.97 -3.77
CA ILE A 103 3.81 -0.78 -4.19
C ILE A 103 4.00 -0.54 -5.68
N ARG A 104 5.20 -0.75 -6.20
CA ARG A 104 5.46 -0.61 -7.64
C ARG A 104 4.60 -1.59 -8.43
N ASN A 105 4.52 -2.83 -7.96
CA ASN A 105 3.70 -3.85 -8.63
C ASN A 105 2.22 -3.48 -8.58
N LEU A 106 1.76 -2.94 -7.45
CA LEU A 106 0.38 -2.48 -7.32
C LEU A 106 0.08 -1.36 -8.32
N ALA A 107 1.01 -0.41 -8.45
CA ALA A 107 0.82 0.71 -9.36
C ALA A 107 0.72 0.24 -10.81
N GLU A 108 1.55 -0.72 -11.18
CA GLU A 108 1.49 -1.28 -12.54
C GLU A 108 0.16 -1.98 -12.79
N LYS A 109 -0.32 -2.71 -11.78
CA LYS A 109 -1.61 -3.37 -11.87
C LYS A 109 -2.72 -2.35 -12.07
N TYR A 110 -2.71 -1.30 -11.27
CA TYR A 110 -3.74 -0.25 -11.36
C TYR A 110 -3.75 0.37 -12.75
N LYS A 111 -2.57 0.66 -13.28
CA LYS A 111 -2.47 1.23 -14.61
C LYS A 111 -3.09 0.34 -15.66
N SER A 112 -2.90 -0.98 -15.52
CA SER A 112 -3.40 -1.93 -16.50
C SER A 112 -4.92 -2.02 -16.50
N LEU A 113 -5.57 -1.56 -15.44
CA LEU A 113 -7.02 -1.64 -15.34
C LEU A 113 -7.73 -0.57 -16.16
N SER A 114 -7.05 0.50 -16.52
CA SER A 114 -7.60 1.59 -17.33
C SER A 114 -8.88 2.19 -16.73
N LEU A 115 -8.86 2.41 -15.44
CA LEU A 115 -10.03 2.95 -14.73
C LEU A 115 -10.15 4.46 -14.89
#